data_64354c502570c98e8bc42dcbab2a492f
#
_entry.id   64354c502570c98e8bc42dcbab2a492f
#
_cell.length_a   1.000
_cell.length_b   1.000
_cell.length_c   1.000
_cell.angle_alpha   90.00
_cell.angle_beta   90.00
_cell.angle_gamma   90.00
#
_symmetry.space_group_name_H-M   'P 1'
#
loop_
_entity.id
_entity.type
_entity.pdbx_description
1 polymer ?
#
loop_
_entity_poly.entity_id
_entity_poly.type
_entity_poly.pdbx_seq_one_letter_code
_entity_poly.pdbx_strand_id
1 'polypeptide(L)'
;MLTPIYSNKTLLKNMSKKPNILFIMTDQQRLSAVSAYGQTPCKTPHIDRLAAEGTLFENAYTTFPVSSPARASVLTGLYPHAHGVTANIHEIACSVHELPDGPHLLPRRLQTAGYSTGYTGKWHLGTERGQSFYGQQTPSLPSTFGFEGEDFGGHGGDGHNYALYRQWLADQGFEYAVAPWGEPTTNIRAGLLDLPTEATVPAFLVDRTLAHIEAFAQRDRPFYMALNFWGPHSPYHATREFVEQYRDAEIPPWPNYAWDAYGTEGPHHYKIHWDQERLDWDDWAMAVRYYYARSAMIDSQIGVLYAALEASGQLDNTVIIFTADHGETLGSHGGLLDKGWHHFEETHRIPMIVRMPDGAGAGRRRDELVSLADVYSTVLDLAGDCSEDHPSHGRSLMPLVRNESVAWRDAVVTEFLGLGHIGTCMKTLRCGALKYGYNLTYRDELYNLENDPHEMHNLATDRAYAGPLEELRDRLDDWMVETSDPALRMYRWHRRRL
;
A
#
# COMPACT_ATOMS: atom_id res chain seq x y z
N MET A 1 -19.23 19.65 23.50
CA MET A 1 -18.80 21.00 23.06
C MET A 1 -17.55 20.79 22.21
N LEU A 2 -17.72 20.87 20.91
CA LEU A 2 -16.63 20.71 19.94
C LEU A 2 -15.78 21.97 19.96
N THR A 3 -14.51 21.84 20.32
CA THR A 3 -13.51 22.91 20.24
C THR A 3 -13.19 23.16 18.76
N PRO A 4 -13.16 24.41 18.28
CA PRO A 4 -12.89 24.68 16.86
C PRO A 4 -11.44 24.36 16.52
N ILE A 5 -11.25 23.55 15.47
CA ILE A 5 -9.96 23.29 14.84
C ILE A 5 -9.46 24.57 14.22
N TYR A 6 -8.30 25.04 14.66
CA TYR A 6 -7.65 26.25 14.18
C TYR A 6 -7.45 26.20 12.64
N SER A 7 -7.99 27.20 11.94
CA SER A 7 -7.76 27.37 10.51
C SER A 7 -6.32 27.79 10.25
N ASN A 8 -5.56 26.92 9.63
CA ASN A 8 -4.13 27.12 9.31
C ASN A 8 -3.92 27.98 8.04
N LYS A 9 -4.61 29.14 7.95
CA LYS A 9 -4.46 30.07 6.82
C LYS A 9 -3.12 30.79 6.74
N THR A 10 -2.23 30.60 7.72
CA THR A 10 -1.01 31.43 7.85
C THR A 10 0.25 30.78 7.26
N LEU A 11 0.30 29.48 7.07
CA LEU A 11 1.53 28.74 6.73
C LEU A 11 1.78 28.52 5.23
N LEU A 12 0.74 28.50 4.39
CA LEU A 12 0.91 28.47 2.93
C LEU A 12 1.40 29.80 2.31
N LYS A 13 1.55 30.86 3.11
CA LYS A 13 1.99 32.18 2.64
C LYS A 13 3.45 32.25 2.19
N ASN A 14 4.30 31.26 2.47
CA ASN A 14 5.70 31.28 2.09
C ASN A 14 6.05 30.50 0.81
N MET A 15 5.16 29.68 0.24
CA MET A 15 5.30 29.12 -1.09
C MET A 15 4.58 30.05 -2.08
N SER A 16 5.30 30.72 -2.95
CA SER A 16 4.74 31.63 -3.96
C SER A 16 3.90 30.90 -5.02
N LYS A 17 4.03 29.57 -5.12
CA LYS A 17 3.26 28.68 -6.01
C LYS A 17 2.89 27.39 -5.26
N LYS A 18 1.73 26.79 -5.60
CA LYS A 18 1.36 25.44 -5.15
C LYS A 18 2.38 24.44 -5.66
N PRO A 19 2.84 23.45 -4.85
CA PRO A 19 3.80 22.45 -5.30
C PRO A 19 3.16 21.48 -6.30
N ASN A 20 3.98 20.91 -7.16
CA ASN A 20 3.65 19.66 -7.84
C ASN A 20 3.66 18.52 -6.82
N ILE A 21 2.89 17.48 -7.07
CA ILE A 21 2.81 16.31 -6.21
C ILE A 21 3.02 15.05 -7.06
N LEU A 22 4.08 14.31 -6.75
CA LEU A 22 4.34 12.98 -7.30
C LEU A 22 4.02 11.94 -6.24
N PHE A 23 3.00 11.13 -6.49
CA PHE A 23 2.61 10.00 -5.64
C PHE A 23 3.13 8.71 -6.26
N ILE A 24 3.95 7.96 -5.53
CA ILE A 24 4.53 6.68 -5.95
C ILE A 24 4.02 5.60 -5.04
N MET A 25 3.36 4.59 -5.58
CA MET A 25 2.87 3.44 -4.82
C MET A 25 3.32 2.13 -5.44
N THR A 26 3.96 1.29 -4.64
CA THR A 26 4.26 -0.11 -4.99
C THR A 26 3.12 -1.01 -4.54
N ASP A 27 3.01 -2.18 -5.17
CA ASP A 27 2.02 -3.19 -4.83
C ASP A 27 2.66 -4.29 -4.00
N GLN A 28 2.08 -4.57 -2.83
CA GLN A 28 2.49 -5.68 -1.98
C GLN A 28 3.96 -5.59 -1.52
N GLN A 29 4.43 -4.37 -1.20
CA GLN A 29 5.79 -4.12 -0.74
C GLN A 29 5.95 -4.41 0.74
N ARG A 30 6.61 -5.54 1.06
CA ARG A 30 7.00 -5.86 2.43
C ARG A 30 8.00 -4.84 2.97
N LEU A 31 7.78 -4.37 4.20
CA LEU A 31 8.64 -3.35 4.80
C LEU A 31 10.11 -3.79 4.91
N SER A 32 10.37 -5.08 5.21
CA SER A 32 11.72 -5.64 5.28
C SER A 32 12.45 -5.72 3.93
N ALA A 33 11.79 -5.39 2.81
CA ALA A 33 12.41 -5.25 1.50
C ALA A 33 12.65 -3.78 1.11
N VAL A 34 12.70 -2.87 2.09
CA VAL A 34 13.06 -1.46 1.92
C VAL A 34 14.18 -1.12 2.91
N SER A 35 15.40 -0.90 2.41
CA SER A 35 16.61 -0.76 3.26
C SER A 35 16.55 0.43 4.21
N ALA A 36 15.81 1.49 3.89
CA ALA A 36 15.59 2.62 4.79
C ALA A 36 14.93 2.24 6.13
N TYR A 37 14.21 1.10 6.22
CA TYR A 37 13.51 0.66 7.43
C TYR A 37 14.31 -0.29 8.32
N GLY A 38 15.51 -0.70 7.93
CA GLY A 38 16.35 -1.54 8.75
C GLY A 38 17.34 -2.40 7.97
N GLN A 39 18.04 -3.27 8.69
CA GLN A 39 19.01 -4.17 8.05
C GLN A 39 18.29 -5.24 7.24
N THR A 40 18.56 -5.27 5.95
CA THR A 40 18.05 -6.25 5.00
C THR A 40 19.07 -6.49 3.89
N PRO A 41 19.15 -7.70 3.31
CA PRO A 41 19.91 -7.91 2.08
C PRO A 41 19.35 -7.13 0.88
N CYS A 42 18.06 -6.76 0.90
CA CYS A 42 17.44 -6.00 -0.17
C CYS A 42 18.03 -4.59 -0.27
N LYS A 43 18.42 -4.18 -1.46
CA LYS A 43 19.06 -2.88 -1.73
C LYS A 43 18.09 -1.96 -2.44
N THR A 44 17.72 -0.87 -1.77
CA THR A 44 16.83 0.16 -2.31
C THR A 44 17.41 1.57 -2.12
N PRO A 45 18.60 1.86 -2.74
CA PRO A 45 19.33 3.09 -2.48
C PRO A 45 18.60 4.37 -2.90
N HIS A 46 17.67 4.30 -3.86
CA HIS A 46 16.90 5.47 -4.29
C HIS A 46 15.74 5.78 -3.36
N ILE A 47 15.08 4.77 -2.79
CA ILE A 47 14.11 4.94 -1.70
C ILE A 47 14.82 5.40 -0.43
N ASP A 48 16.05 4.90 -0.16
CA ASP A 48 16.89 5.38 0.95
C ASP A 48 17.25 6.87 0.78
N ARG A 49 17.52 7.31 -0.45
CA ARG A 49 17.71 8.74 -0.76
C ARG A 49 16.44 9.55 -0.46
N LEU A 50 15.27 9.07 -0.88
CA LEU A 50 13.99 9.74 -0.54
C LEU A 50 13.80 9.85 0.97
N ALA A 51 14.15 8.82 1.74
CA ALA A 51 14.08 8.82 3.20
C ALA A 51 15.07 9.82 3.82
N ALA A 52 16.28 9.90 3.27
CA ALA A 52 17.31 10.86 3.73
C ALA A 52 16.93 12.32 3.42
N GLU A 53 16.24 12.57 2.32
CA GLU A 53 15.76 13.89 1.92
C GLU A 53 14.36 14.23 2.41
N GLY A 54 13.66 13.28 3.06
CA GLY A 54 12.27 13.41 3.51
C GLY A 54 12.04 12.98 4.95
N THR A 55 10.76 12.86 5.30
CA THR A 55 10.31 12.29 6.56
C THR A 55 9.88 10.84 6.33
N LEU A 56 10.49 9.91 7.05
CA LEU A 56 10.12 8.50 7.09
C LEU A 56 9.20 8.24 8.28
N PHE A 57 8.06 7.59 8.04
CA PHE A 57 7.13 7.16 9.07
C PHE A 57 7.36 5.68 9.40
N GLU A 58 7.78 5.41 10.64
CA GLU A 58 8.08 4.05 11.11
C GLU A 58 6.85 3.16 11.20
N ASN A 59 5.71 3.75 11.57
CA ASN A 59 4.47 3.04 11.90
C ASN A 59 3.33 3.47 10.99
N ALA A 60 3.51 3.26 9.67
CA ALA A 60 2.47 3.46 8.70
C ALA A 60 1.72 2.14 8.45
N TYR A 61 0.39 2.19 8.45
CA TYR A 61 -0.47 1.03 8.31
C TYR A 61 -1.42 1.18 7.13
N THR A 62 -1.59 0.09 6.37
CA THR A 62 -2.64 0.04 5.36
C THR A 62 -4.02 0.07 6.01
N THR A 63 -5.01 0.58 5.28
CA THR A 63 -6.42 0.49 5.69
C THR A 63 -6.99 -0.92 5.51
N PHE A 64 -6.38 -1.70 4.61
CA PHE A 64 -6.80 -3.05 4.27
C PHE A 64 -5.64 -3.80 3.60
N PRO A 65 -5.29 -5.04 4.02
CA PRO A 65 -4.16 -5.77 3.46
C PRO A 65 -4.50 -6.45 2.11
N VAL A 66 -5.23 -5.75 1.22
CA VAL A 66 -5.56 -6.19 -0.16
C VAL A 66 -5.72 -4.95 -1.05
N SER A 67 -5.31 -5.07 -2.32
CA SER A 67 -5.07 -3.94 -3.21
C SER A 67 -6.26 -3.02 -3.47
N SER A 68 -7.44 -3.54 -3.90
CA SER A 68 -8.55 -2.65 -4.28
C SER A 68 -9.05 -1.80 -3.11
N PRO A 69 -9.32 -2.34 -1.91
CA PRO A 69 -9.74 -1.52 -0.78
C PRO A 69 -8.70 -0.49 -0.35
N ALA A 70 -7.41 -0.88 -0.29
CA ALA A 70 -6.32 0.02 0.07
C ALA A 70 -6.20 1.21 -0.92
N ARG A 71 -6.26 0.92 -2.23
CA ARG A 71 -6.22 1.94 -3.29
C ARG A 71 -7.45 2.85 -3.27
N ALA A 72 -8.63 2.31 -2.99
CA ALA A 72 -9.84 3.10 -2.81
C ALA A 72 -9.70 4.07 -1.63
N SER A 73 -9.06 3.65 -0.52
CA SER A 73 -8.81 4.54 0.62
C SER A 73 -7.91 5.73 0.27
N VAL A 74 -6.91 5.54 -0.61
CA VAL A 74 -6.07 6.65 -1.10
C VAL A 74 -6.89 7.68 -1.90
N LEU A 75 -7.89 7.23 -2.68
CA LEU A 75 -8.69 8.12 -3.51
C LEU A 75 -9.87 8.78 -2.79
N THR A 76 -10.29 8.23 -1.65
CA THR A 76 -11.48 8.68 -0.93
C THR A 76 -11.19 9.26 0.46
N GLY A 77 -10.05 8.92 1.07
CA GLY A 77 -9.74 9.23 2.46
C GLY A 77 -10.57 8.42 3.47
N LEU A 78 -11.29 7.40 3.02
CA LEU A 78 -12.23 6.62 3.83
C LEU A 78 -11.70 5.21 4.09
N TYR A 79 -12.19 4.57 5.16
CA TYR A 79 -11.99 3.14 5.39
C TYR A 79 -12.89 2.27 4.48
N PRO A 80 -12.53 1.00 4.24
CA PRO A 80 -13.25 0.08 3.35
C PRO A 80 -14.74 -0.06 3.62
N HIS A 81 -15.17 -0.13 4.87
CA HIS A 81 -16.59 -0.18 5.23
C HIS A 81 -17.37 1.06 4.76
N ALA A 82 -16.70 2.22 4.66
CA ALA A 82 -17.34 3.49 4.29
C ALA A 82 -17.33 3.76 2.78
N HIS A 83 -16.24 3.41 2.06
CA HIS A 83 -16.23 3.56 0.60
C HIS A 83 -16.80 2.34 -0.15
N GLY A 84 -17.09 1.23 0.53
CA GLY A 84 -17.78 0.06 0.00
C GLY A 84 -16.91 -0.93 -0.79
N VAL A 85 -15.64 -0.64 -1.07
CA VAL A 85 -14.71 -1.60 -1.68
C VAL A 85 -14.18 -2.50 -0.57
N THR A 86 -14.80 -3.67 -0.38
CA THR A 86 -14.59 -4.55 0.78
C THR A 86 -13.76 -5.80 0.49
N ALA A 87 -13.34 -5.98 -0.75
CA ALA A 87 -12.42 -6.99 -1.26
C ALA A 87 -11.89 -6.48 -2.62
N ASN A 88 -11.11 -7.28 -3.36
CA ASN A 88 -10.78 -6.89 -4.73
C ASN A 88 -12.04 -6.76 -5.59
N ILE A 89 -12.09 -5.76 -6.45
CA ILE A 89 -13.29 -5.40 -7.24
C ILE A 89 -13.87 -6.58 -8.04
N HIS A 90 -13.03 -7.47 -8.56
CA HIS A 90 -13.47 -8.63 -9.34
C HIS A 90 -13.95 -9.81 -8.47
N GLU A 91 -13.85 -9.71 -7.15
CA GLU A 91 -14.17 -10.81 -6.22
C GLU A 91 -15.60 -10.73 -5.69
N ILE A 92 -16.19 -11.91 -5.41
CA ILE A 92 -17.57 -12.03 -4.90
C ILE A 92 -17.71 -11.37 -3.51
N ALA A 93 -16.65 -11.38 -2.71
CA ALA A 93 -16.65 -10.76 -1.38
C ALA A 93 -16.69 -9.22 -1.42
N CYS A 94 -16.50 -8.60 -2.59
CA CYS A 94 -16.57 -7.14 -2.73
C CYS A 94 -18.03 -6.65 -2.75
N SER A 95 -18.33 -5.64 -1.94
CA SER A 95 -19.69 -5.08 -1.84
C SER A 95 -20.08 -4.21 -3.04
N VAL A 96 -19.09 -3.72 -3.79
CA VAL A 96 -19.29 -2.92 -5.00
C VAL A 96 -18.48 -3.50 -6.16
N HIS A 97 -18.95 -3.30 -7.39
CA HIS A 97 -18.31 -3.84 -8.59
C HIS A 97 -17.32 -2.90 -9.22
N GLU A 98 -17.45 -1.63 -8.91
CA GLU A 98 -16.62 -0.52 -9.38
C GLU A 98 -16.51 0.50 -8.25
N LEU A 99 -15.38 1.20 -8.14
CA LEU A 99 -15.30 2.34 -7.23
C LEU A 99 -16.36 3.37 -7.65
N PRO A 100 -17.28 3.80 -6.77
CA PRO A 100 -18.27 4.84 -7.11
C PRO A 100 -17.60 6.18 -7.42
N ASP A 101 -17.98 6.81 -8.54
CA ASP A 101 -17.52 8.17 -8.85
C ASP A 101 -18.26 9.21 -7.98
N GLY A 102 -17.60 10.31 -7.68
CA GLY A 102 -18.17 11.39 -6.89
C GLY A 102 -17.24 12.61 -6.77
N PRO A 103 -17.80 13.78 -6.42
CA PRO A 103 -17.04 15.03 -6.32
C PRO A 103 -15.98 15.03 -5.21
N HIS A 104 -16.10 14.11 -4.26
CA HIS A 104 -15.17 13.95 -3.13
C HIS A 104 -13.91 13.15 -3.50
N LEU A 105 -13.88 12.49 -4.65
CA LEU A 105 -12.70 11.75 -5.07
C LEU A 105 -11.49 12.66 -5.28
N LEU A 106 -10.33 12.19 -4.88
CA LEU A 106 -9.07 12.92 -4.91
C LEU A 106 -8.82 13.65 -6.26
N PRO A 107 -8.93 12.99 -7.44
CA PRO A 107 -8.70 13.68 -8.71
C PRO A 107 -9.70 14.80 -8.97
N ARG A 108 -10.96 14.63 -8.61
CA ARG A 108 -12.01 15.67 -8.77
C ARG A 108 -11.72 16.91 -7.91
N ARG A 109 -11.32 16.69 -6.66
CA ARG A 109 -10.94 17.76 -5.75
C ARG A 109 -9.68 18.49 -6.21
N LEU A 110 -8.67 17.74 -6.65
CA LEU A 110 -7.44 18.32 -7.21
C LEU A 110 -7.69 19.16 -8.46
N GLN A 111 -8.57 18.71 -9.36
CA GLN A 111 -8.97 19.50 -10.51
C GLN A 111 -9.67 20.81 -10.10
N THR A 112 -10.56 20.74 -9.11
CA THR A 112 -11.21 21.92 -8.52
C THR A 112 -10.18 22.87 -7.88
N ALA A 113 -9.13 22.32 -7.27
CA ALA A 113 -8.01 23.08 -6.72
C ALA A 113 -7.04 23.62 -7.78
N GLY A 114 -7.27 23.35 -9.08
CA GLY A 114 -6.51 23.88 -10.22
C GLY A 114 -5.32 23.01 -10.65
N TYR A 115 -5.26 21.74 -10.25
CA TYR A 115 -4.21 20.81 -10.66
C TYR A 115 -4.51 20.15 -12.02
N SER A 116 -3.44 19.86 -12.80
CA SER A 116 -3.48 18.79 -13.78
C SER A 116 -3.34 17.46 -13.03
N THR A 117 -4.12 16.45 -13.37
CA THR A 117 -4.14 15.16 -12.66
C THR A 117 -3.78 14.04 -13.61
N GLY A 118 -2.69 13.30 -13.30
CA GLY A 118 -2.19 12.19 -14.10
C GLY A 118 -2.16 10.88 -13.31
N TYR A 119 -2.29 9.77 -14.03
CA TYR A 119 -2.24 8.42 -13.46
C TYR A 119 -1.62 7.45 -14.44
N THR A 120 -0.69 6.61 -13.99
CA THR A 120 -0.22 5.45 -14.74
C THR A 120 0.04 4.25 -13.82
N GLY A 121 -0.09 3.05 -14.37
CA GLY A 121 0.13 1.79 -13.67
C GLY A 121 -1.15 1.16 -13.12
N LYS A 122 -1.00 0.33 -12.08
CA LYS A 122 -2.08 -0.50 -11.53
C LYS A 122 -3.25 0.33 -10.99
N TRP A 123 -4.42 0.16 -11.60
CA TRP A 123 -5.67 0.76 -11.14
C TRP A 123 -6.40 -0.10 -10.12
N HIS A 124 -6.85 -1.28 -10.51
CA HIS A 124 -7.53 -2.30 -9.72
C HIS A 124 -8.79 -1.81 -8.96
N LEU A 125 -9.45 -0.76 -9.44
CA LEU A 125 -10.68 -0.20 -8.86
C LEU A 125 -11.88 -0.29 -9.82
N GLY A 126 -11.70 -0.96 -10.93
CA GLY A 126 -12.72 -1.29 -11.92
C GLY A 126 -12.44 -2.65 -12.53
N THR A 127 -13.46 -3.23 -13.16
CA THR A 127 -13.35 -4.52 -13.86
C THR A 127 -12.61 -4.35 -15.18
N GLU A 128 -12.06 -5.44 -15.71
CA GLU A 128 -11.56 -5.47 -17.09
C GLU A 128 -12.74 -5.45 -18.08
N ARG A 129 -12.53 -4.80 -19.24
CA ARG A 129 -13.53 -4.80 -20.32
C ARG A 129 -13.94 -6.24 -20.67
N GLY A 130 -15.25 -6.53 -20.60
CA GLY A 130 -15.82 -7.84 -20.91
C GLY A 130 -15.82 -8.83 -19.75
N GLN A 131 -15.29 -8.51 -18.59
CA GLN A 131 -15.34 -9.35 -17.38
C GLN A 131 -16.35 -8.86 -16.34
N SER A 132 -17.27 -7.99 -16.70
CA SER A 132 -18.33 -7.56 -15.79
C SER A 132 -19.27 -8.73 -15.46
N PHE A 133 -19.13 -9.29 -14.27
CA PHE A 133 -20.08 -10.29 -13.73
C PHE A 133 -21.49 -9.71 -13.55
N TYR A 134 -21.68 -8.42 -13.63
CA TYR A 134 -22.90 -7.71 -13.24
C TYR A 134 -23.48 -6.80 -14.32
N GLY A 135 -23.01 -6.91 -15.55
CA GLY A 135 -23.61 -6.22 -16.69
C GLY A 135 -23.32 -4.72 -16.77
N GLN A 136 -22.32 -4.21 -16.07
CA GLN A 136 -21.87 -2.82 -16.24
C GLN A 136 -21.25 -2.65 -17.64
N GLN A 137 -21.72 -1.63 -18.35
CA GLN A 137 -21.31 -1.40 -19.75
C GLN A 137 -19.99 -0.64 -19.86
N THR A 138 -19.58 0.09 -18.80
CA THR A 138 -18.36 0.91 -18.81
C THR A 138 -17.61 0.69 -17.50
N PRO A 139 -16.42 0.04 -17.51
CA PRO A 139 -15.62 -0.14 -16.32
C PRO A 139 -15.09 1.21 -15.82
N SER A 140 -14.90 1.33 -14.51
CA SER A 140 -14.19 2.45 -13.90
C SER A 140 -12.72 2.40 -14.30
N LEU A 141 -12.23 3.49 -14.89
CA LEU A 141 -10.86 3.66 -15.37
C LEU A 141 -10.31 4.99 -14.87
N PRO A 142 -8.99 5.17 -14.77
CA PRO A 142 -8.41 6.45 -14.37
C PRO A 142 -9.00 7.65 -15.12
N SER A 143 -9.18 7.55 -16.45
CA SER A 143 -9.75 8.63 -17.27
C SER A 143 -11.19 8.97 -16.91
N THR A 144 -12.01 7.99 -16.50
CA THR A 144 -13.41 8.23 -16.10
C THR A 144 -13.51 9.01 -14.80
N PHE A 145 -12.46 8.97 -13.97
CA PHE A 145 -12.34 9.73 -12.71
C PHE A 145 -11.64 11.08 -12.87
N GLY A 146 -11.21 11.41 -14.10
CA GLY A 146 -10.62 12.71 -14.42
C GLY A 146 -9.09 12.72 -14.40
N PHE A 147 -8.43 11.57 -14.36
CA PHE A 147 -7.00 11.51 -14.61
C PHE A 147 -6.70 11.52 -16.12
N GLU A 148 -5.61 12.17 -16.49
CA GLU A 148 -4.95 11.95 -17.77
C GLU A 148 -3.94 10.82 -17.62
N GLY A 149 -3.74 9.98 -18.64
CA GLY A 149 -2.80 8.87 -18.60
C GLY A 149 -3.35 7.60 -19.21
N GLU A 150 -2.82 6.47 -18.80
CA GLU A 150 -3.15 5.19 -19.36
C GLU A 150 -4.27 4.50 -18.57
N ASP A 151 -5.25 3.97 -19.30
CA ASP A 151 -6.36 3.22 -18.73
C ASP A 151 -6.02 1.72 -18.65
N PHE A 152 -5.40 1.31 -17.55
CA PHE A 152 -5.14 -0.09 -17.24
C PHE A 152 -6.26 -0.62 -16.34
N GLY A 153 -7.31 -1.22 -16.93
CA GLY A 153 -8.42 -1.79 -16.17
C GLY A 153 -8.07 -3.10 -15.46
N GLY A 154 -8.81 -3.44 -14.42
CA GLY A 154 -8.69 -4.69 -13.68
C GLY A 154 -7.39 -4.85 -12.89
N HIS A 155 -7.03 -6.09 -12.58
CA HIS A 155 -5.81 -6.44 -11.84
C HIS A 155 -4.55 -6.31 -12.68
N GLY A 156 -4.58 -6.83 -13.91
CA GLY A 156 -3.50 -6.75 -14.90
C GLY A 156 -2.27 -7.60 -14.65
N GLY A 157 -2.31 -8.51 -13.66
CA GLY A 157 -1.16 -9.37 -13.34
C GLY A 157 0.03 -8.53 -12.82
N ASP A 158 1.12 -8.51 -13.59
CA ASP A 158 2.29 -7.66 -13.37
C ASP A 158 2.45 -6.55 -14.44
N GLY A 159 1.38 -6.30 -15.21
CA GLY A 159 1.32 -5.26 -16.23
C GLY A 159 1.78 -5.70 -17.62
N HIS A 160 2.47 -6.83 -17.77
CA HIS A 160 3.03 -7.27 -19.05
C HIS A 160 1.98 -7.65 -20.10
N ASN A 161 0.73 -7.90 -19.68
CA ASN A 161 -0.34 -8.35 -20.59
C ASN A 161 -1.06 -7.21 -21.32
N TYR A 162 -0.87 -5.96 -20.90
CA TYR A 162 -1.51 -4.82 -21.57
C TYR A 162 -0.93 -4.55 -22.95
N ALA A 163 -1.82 -4.32 -23.90
CA ALA A 163 -1.45 -4.10 -25.31
C ALA A 163 -0.50 -2.89 -25.47
N LEU A 164 -0.67 -1.85 -24.64
CA LEU A 164 0.17 -0.65 -24.70
C LEU A 164 1.63 -0.97 -24.32
N TYR A 165 1.86 -1.74 -23.26
CA TYR A 165 3.22 -2.17 -22.91
C TYR A 165 3.82 -3.09 -23.96
N ARG A 166 3.04 -4.07 -24.46
CA ARG A 166 3.52 -4.98 -25.51
C ARG A 166 3.91 -4.25 -26.80
N GLN A 167 3.14 -3.24 -27.19
CA GLN A 167 3.49 -2.42 -28.35
C GLN A 167 4.75 -1.62 -28.10
N TRP A 168 4.85 -0.93 -26.96
CA TRP A 168 6.02 -0.18 -26.56
C TRP A 168 7.30 -1.05 -26.51
N LEU A 169 7.16 -2.31 -26.04
CA LEU A 169 8.24 -3.29 -26.01
C LEU A 169 8.65 -3.74 -27.42
N ALA A 170 7.66 -4.06 -28.27
CA ALA A 170 7.89 -4.48 -29.65
C ALA A 170 8.51 -3.38 -30.51
N ASP A 171 8.15 -2.10 -30.29
CA ASP A 171 8.75 -0.94 -30.97
C ASP A 171 10.26 -0.80 -30.68
N GLN A 172 10.72 -1.36 -29.56
CA GLN A 172 12.14 -1.43 -29.19
C GLN A 172 12.82 -2.73 -29.66
N GLY A 173 12.09 -3.63 -30.32
CA GLY A 173 12.61 -4.90 -30.83
C GLY A 173 12.69 -6.02 -29.80
N PHE A 174 11.99 -5.90 -28.68
CA PHE A 174 11.96 -6.91 -27.61
C PHE A 174 10.64 -7.66 -27.55
N GLU A 175 10.68 -8.86 -26.96
CA GLU A 175 9.51 -9.67 -26.63
C GLU A 175 9.57 -10.07 -25.14
N TYR A 176 8.42 -10.06 -24.45
CA TYR A 176 8.36 -10.47 -23.05
C TYR A 176 8.54 -11.98 -22.93
N ALA A 177 9.66 -12.39 -22.36
CA ALA A 177 10.00 -13.78 -22.11
C ALA A 177 10.49 -13.97 -20.67
N VAL A 178 10.04 -15.04 -20.05
CA VAL A 178 10.43 -15.42 -18.69
C VAL A 178 10.92 -16.86 -18.69
N ALA A 179 12.13 -17.08 -18.20
CA ALA A 179 12.61 -18.40 -17.87
C ALA A 179 12.07 -18.78 -16.47
N PRO A 180 11.20 -19.80 -16.38
CA PRO A 180 10.66 -20.21 -15.09
C PRO A 180 11.78 -20.70 -14.17
N TRP A 181 11.65 -20.44 -12.88
CA TRP A 181 12.47 -21.05 -11.87
C TRP A 181 11.78 -22.32 -11.33
N GLY A 182 12.52 -23.46 -11.39
CA GLY A 182 12.06 -24.74 -10.84
C GLY A 182 10.94 -25.43 -11.65
N GLU A 183 10.52 -26.57 -11.17
CA GLU A 183 9.35 -27.29 -11.67
C GLU A 183 8.07 -26.51 -11.29
N PRO A 184 7.02 -26.52 -12.12
CA PRO A 184 5.79 -25.75 -11.86
C PRO A 184 4.92 -26.29 -10.72
N THR A 185 5.54 -26.90 -9.72
CA THR A 185 4.88 -27.56 -8.58
C THR A 185 4.55 -26.63 -7.41
N THR A 186 5.00 -25.35 -7.46
CA THR A 186 4.75 -24.40 -6.40
C THR A 186 3.89 -23.24 -6.91
N ASN A 187 3.02 -22.70 -6.03
CA ASN A 187 2.24 -21.48 -6.32
C ASN A 187 3.11 -20.22 -6.33
N ILE A 188 4.40 -20.32 -5.99
CA ILE A 188 5.35 -19.22 -6.07
C ILE A 188 5.75 -19.02 -7.52
N ARG A 189 5.33 -17.91 -8.08
CA ARG A 189 5.65 -17.50 -9.45
C ARG A 189 6.86 -16.60 -9.42
N ALA A 190 8.05 -17.17 -9.55
CA ALA A 190 9.31 -16.45 -9.71
C ALA A 190 9.96 -16.82 -11.05
N GLY A 191 10.73 -15.90 -11.65
CA GLY A 191 11.38 -16.18 -12.91
C GLY A 191 12.35 -15.10 -13.36
N LEU A 192 13.32 -15.55 -14.17
CA LEU A 192 14.29 -14.68 -14.81
C LEU A 192 13.65 -14.02 -16.03
N LEU A 193 13.52 -12.70 -16.01
CA LEU A 193 13.04 -11.94 -17.13
C LEU A 193 14.17 -11.71 -18.13
N ASP A 194 13.99 -12.21 -19.34
CA ASP A 194 14.99 -12.10 -20.42
C ASP A 194 14.81 -10.78 -21.19
N LEU A 195 14.98 -9.69 -20.48
CA LEU A 195 14.92 -8.32 -20.99
C LEU A 195 16.01 -7.48 -20.35
N PRO A 196 16.50 -6.42 -21.01
CA PRO A 196 17.25 -5.38 -20.33
C PRO A 196 16.33 -4.59 -19.40
N THR A 197 16.90 -3.99 -18.36
CA THR A 197 16.12 -3.29 -17.31
C THR A 197 15.27 -2.16 -17.86
N GLU A 198 15.77 -1.43 -18.86
CA GLU A 198 15.09 -0.34 -19.56
C GLU A 198 13.88 -0.78 -20.41
N ALA A 199 13.72 -2.07 -20.67
CA ALA A 199 12.59 -2.64 -21.42
C ALA A 199 11.53 -3.30 -20.51
N THR A 200 11.66 -3.18 -19.20
CA THR A 200 10.74 -3.79 -18.22
C THR A 200 9.48 -2.97 -18.01
N VAL A 201 8.45 -3.60 -17.42
CA VAL A 201 7.21 -2.88 -17.03
C VAL A 201 7.48 -1.69 -16.10
N PRO A 202 8.33 -1.78 -15.06
CA PRO A 202 8.68 -0.61 -14.26
C PRO A 202 9.30 0.54 -15.08
N ALA A 203 10.18 0.22 -16.03
CA ALA A 203 10.79 1.23 -16.91
C ALA A 203 9.75 1.90 -17.83
N PHE A 204 8.85 1.10 -18.42
CA PHE A 204 7.73 1.61 -19.19
C PHE A 204 6.85 2.58 -18.39
N LEU A 205 6.52 2.26 -17.13
CA LEU A 205 5.70 3.14 -16.28
C LEU A 205 6.41 4.44 -15.97
N VAL A 206 7.75 4.41 -15.75
CA VAL A 206 8.54 5.62 -15.55
C VAL A 206 8.60 6.46 -16.83
N ASP A 207 8.80 5.84 -18.00
CA ASP A 207 8.73 6.53 -19.29
C ASP A 207 7.39 7.26 -19.48
N ARG A 208 6.26 6.57 -19.21
CA ARG A 208 4.93 7.21 -19.26
C ARG A 208 4.77 8.35 -18.26
N THR A 209 5.24 8.13 -17.01
CA THR A 209 5.20 9.17 -15.97
C THR A 209 5.95 10.43 -16.41
N LEU A 210 7.16 10.28 -16.95
CA LEU A 210 7.98 11.40 -17.42
C LEU A 210 7.32 12.12 -18.60
N ALA A 211 6.74 11.40 -19.56
CA ALA A 211 5.99 12.00 -20.67
C ALA A 211 4.81 12.86 -20.20
N HIS A 212 4.07 12.38 -19.19
CA HIS A 212 2.97 13.17 -18.59
C HIS A 212 3.48 14.40 -17.83
N ILE A 213 4.54 14.25 -17.02
CA ILE A 213 5.15 15.36 -16.28
C ILE A 213 5.64 16.44 -17.25
N GLU A 214 6.32 16.04 -18.34
CA GLU A 214 6.77 16.98 -19.39
C GLU A 214 5.59 17.74 -20.02
N ALA A 215 4.50 17.03 -20.36
CA ALA A 215 3.30 17.64 -20.90
C ALA A 215 2.62 18.59 -19.88
N PHE A 216 2.60 18.24 -18.62
CA PHE A 216 2.05 19.09 -17.55
C PHE A 216 2.93 20.31 -17.26
N ALA A 217 4.25 20.19 -17.38
CA ALA A 217 5.17 21.31 -17.20
C ALA A 217 4.97 22.44 -18.22
N GLN A 218 4.35 22.16 -19.37
CA GLN A 218 3.98 23.19 -20.37
C GLN A 218 2.72 23.98 -19.97
N ARG A 219 2.06 23.61 -18.89
CA ARG A 219 0.82 24.25 -18.43
C ARG A 219 1.11 25.21 -17.28
N ASP A 220 0.43 26.34 -17.24
CA ASP A 220 0.55 27.31 -16.14
C ASP A 220 -0.29 26.87 -14.91
N ARG A 221 -0.06 25.66 -14.45
CA ARG A 221 -0.71 25.10 -13.27
C ARG A 221 0.09 23.90 -12.70
N PRO A 222 -0.01 23.64 -11.38
CA PRO A 222 0.67 22.49 -10.78
C PRO A 222 0.06 21.17 -11.26
N PHE A 223 0.81 20.09 -11.08
CA PHE A 223 0.33 18.74 -11.36
C PHE A 223 0.33 17.85 -10.11
N TYR A 224 -0.59 16.89 -10.13
CA TYR A 224 -0.56 15.66 -9.36
C TYR A 224 -0.35 14.51 -10.32
N MET A 225 0.71 13.72 -10.12
CA MET A 225 0.98 12.52 -10.93
C MET A 225 1.08 11.31 -10.03
N ALA A 226 0.24 10.30 -10.27
CA ALA A 226 0.24 9.03 -9.57
C ALA A 226 0.92 7.96 -10.42
N LEU A 227 2.05 7.44 -9.94
CA LEU A 227 2.77 6.28 -10.48
C LEU A 227 2.51 5.07 -9.59
N ASN A 228 1.83 4.06 -10.14
CA ASN A 228 1.43 2.87 -9.41
C ASN A 228 2.08 1.62 -10.01
N PHE A 229 3.14 1.12 -9.41
CA PHE A 229 3.79 -0.10 -9.85
C PHE A 229 2.92 -1.33 -9.57
N TRP A 230 2.98 -2.35 -10.44
CA TRP A 230 2.41 -3.67 -10.16
C TRP A 230 3.28 -4.51 -9.22
N GLY A 231 4.56 -4.23 -9.16
CA GLY A 231 5.48 -4.93 -8.29
C GLY A 231 5.68 -4.26 -6.94
N PRO A 232 6.31 -5.00 -6.01
CA PRO A 232 6.86 -6.35 -6.16
C PRO A 232 5.86 -7.52 -6.02
N HIS A 233 4.54 -7.29 -6.11
CA HIS A 233 3.50 -8.34 -6.17
C HIS A 233 3.90 -9.49 -7.12
N SER A 234 3.55 -10.72 -6.76
CA SER A 234 3.72 -11.90 -7.62
C SER A 234 3.05 -11.69 -9.01
N PRO A 235 3.67 -12.16 -10.10
CA PRO A 235 4.87 -13.00 -10.19
C PRO A 235 6.16 -12.21 -9.94
N TYR A 236 7.13 -12.85 -9.26
CA TYR A 236 8.41 -12.23 -8.91
C TYR A 236 9.40 -12.32 -10.08
N HIS A 237 9.10 -11.60 -11.17
CA HIS A 237 9.96 -11.56 -12.35
C HIS A 237 10.98 -10.41 -12.22
N ALA A 238 12.25 -10.71 -12.36
CA ALA A 238 13.32 -9.71 -12.36
C ALA A 238 14.37 -10.02 -13.44
N THR A 239 15.04 -8.99 -13.93
CA THR A 239 16.10 -9.15 -14.94
C THR A 239 17.34 -9.79 -14.33
N ARG A 240 18.20 -10.36 -15.19
CA ARG A 240 19.46 -10.99 -14.78
C ARG A 240 20.31 -10.07 -13.93
N GLU A 241 20.40 -8.80 -14.29
CA GLU A 241 21.16 -7.80 -13.56
C GLU A 241 20.82 -7.75 -12.07
N PHE A 242 19.51 -7.83 -11.72
CA PHE A 242 19.05 -7.77 -10.34
C PHE A 242 19.07 -9.14 -9.66
N VAL A 243 18.75 -10.21 -10.38
CA VAL A 243 18.79 -11.58 -9.82
C VAL A 243 20.22 -11.95 -9.38
N GLU A 244 21.24 -11.60 -10.19
CA GLU A 244 22.65 -11.85 -9.87
C GLU A 244 23.13 -11.14 -8.62
N GLN A 245 22.55 -9.99 -8.26
CA GLN A 245 22.89 -9.28 -7.01
C GLN A 245 22.56 -10.05 -5.75
N TYR A 246 21.60 -10.99 -5.84
CA TYR A 246 21.14 -11.79 -4.71
C TYR A 246 21.44 -13.29 -4.84
N ARG A 247 22.17 -13.71 -5.89
CA ARG A 247 22.48 -15.12 -6.14
C ARG A 247 23.10 -15.79 -4.92
N ASP A 248 24.14 -15.15 -4.36
CA ASP A 248 24.91 -15.64 -3.24
C ASP A 248 24.53 -14.99 -1.90
N ALA A 249 23.41 -14.24 -1.89
CA ALA A 249 22.94 -13.61 -0.66
C ALA A 249 22.45 -14.69 0.33
N GLU A 250 22.95 -14.63 1.55
CA GLU A 250 22.43 -15.43 2.64
C GLU A 250 21.04 -14.92 3.02
N ILE A 251 20.05 -15.78 2.92
CA ILE A 251 18.67 -15.50 3.31
C ILE A 251 18.29 -16.46 4.44
N PRO A 252 18.50 -16.07 5.70
CA PRO A 252 18.11 -16.89 6.83
C PRO A 252 16.59 -16.99 6.95
N PRO A 253 16.07 -18.07 7.54
CA PRO A 253 14.64 -18.16 7.85
C PRO A 253 14.16 -16.97 8.65
N TRP A 254 12.94 -16.52 8.35
CA TRP A 254 12.29 -15.52 9.19
C TRP A 254 12.19 -16.04 10.61
N PRO A 255 12.32 -15.21 11.64
CA PRO A 255 12.21 -15.65 13.03
C PRO A 255 10.92 -16.41 13.34
N ASN A 256 9.84 -16.10 12.62
CA ASN A 256 8.52 -16.74 12.74
C ASN A 256 8.25 -17.82 11.68
N TYR A 257 9.24 -18.23 10.87
CA TYR A 257 9.06 -19.27 9.84
C TYR A 257 8.70 -20.63 10.44
N ALA A 258 9.38 -21.02 11.53
CA ALA A 258 9.15 -22.33 12.19
C ALA A 258 7.89 -22.33 13.08
N TRP A 259 7.18 -21.22 13.17
CA TRP A 259 6.00 -21.11 14.01
C TRP A 259 4.77 -21.69 13.30
N ASP A 260 4.07 -22.62 13.96
CA ASP A 260 2.81 -23.15 13.46
C ASP A 260 1.63 -22.26 13.88
N ALA A 261 1.48 -21.13 13.20
CA ALA A 261 0.36 -20.22 13.37
C ALA A 261 -1.00 -20.90 13.19
N TYR A 262 -1.02 -22.03 12.49
CA TYR A 262 -2.23 -22.72 12.05
C TYR A 262 -2.44 -24.08 12.69
N GLY A 263 -1.58 -24.48 13.63
CA GLY A 263 -1.62 -25.79 14.25
C GLY A 263 -2.96 -26.12 14.90
N THR A 264 -3.41 -25.31 15.83
CA THR A 264 -4.68 -25.52 16.55
C THR A 264 -5.47 -24.23 16.77
N GLU A 265 -4.93 -23.06 16.49
CA GLU A 265 -5.47 -21.78 16.96
C GLU A 265 -5.68 -20.71 15.86
N GLY A 266 -5.22 -20.93 14.64
CA GLY A 266 -5.32 -19.95 13.54
C GLY A 266 -6.40 -20.26 12.49
N PRO A 267 -6.69 -19.31 11.60
CA PRO A 267 -7.70 -19.48 10.54
C PRO A 267 -7.24 -20.50 9.49
N HIS A 268 -7.78 -21.71 9.58
CA HIS A 268 -7.42 -22.83 8.70
C HIS A 268 -7.68 -22.60 7.21
N HIS A 269 -8.57 -21.69 6.83
CA HIS A 269 -8.92 -21.47 5.42
C HIS A 269 -7.79 -20.87 4.60
N TYR A 270 -6.80 -20.24 5.22
CA TYR A 270 -5.64 -19.74 4.47
C TYR A 270 -4.76 -20.89 3.94
N LYS A 271 -4.48 -21.92 4.76
CA LYS A 271 -3.79 -23.14 4.33
C LYS A 271 -4.53 -23.86 3.19
N ILE A 272 -5.87 -23.93 3.27
CA ILE A 272 -6.70 -24.58 2.26
C ILE A 272 -6.60 -23.84 0.91
N HIS A 273 -6.44 -22.51 0.92
CA HIS A 273 -6.41 -21.70 -0.31
C HIS A 273 -5.05 -21.73 -1.01
N TRP A 274 -3.95 -21.85 -0.28
CA TRP A 274 -2.59 -21.69 -0.84
C TRP A 274 -1.69 -22.91 -0.71
N ASP A 275 -2.14 -24.07 -0.23
CA ASP A 275 -1.40 -25.36 -0.07
C ASP A 275 0.14 -25.23 -0.16
N GLN A 276 0.75 -24.58 0.84
CA GLN A 276 2.17 -24.30 0.92
C GLN A 276 2.91 -25.28 1.86
N GLU A 277 2.24 -26.35 2.32
CA GLU A 277 2.79 -27.30 3.30
C GLU A 277 4.03 -28.06 2.83
N ARG A 278 4.37 -27.96 1.53
CA ARG A 278 5.47 -28.69 0.92
C ARG A 278 6.73 -27.86 0.68
N LEU A 279 6.69 -26.56 0.94
CA LEU A 279 7.84 -25.68 0.71
C LEU A 279 8.76 -25.67 1.92
N ASP A 280 10.02 -26.02 1.70
CA ASP A 280 11.07 -25.81 2.69
C ASP A 280 11.64 -24.40 2.64
N TRP A 281 12.60 -24.08 3.51
CA TRP A 281 13.17 -22.75 3.53
C TRP A 281 14.02 -22.44 2.29
N ASP A 282 14.61 -23.43 1.65
CA ASP A 282 15.41 -23.20 0.44
C ASP A 282 14.52 -22.70 -0.71
N ASP A 283 13.31 -23.24 -0.83
CA ASP A 283 12.28 -22.74 -1.77
C ASP A 283 11.88 -21.31 -1.45
N TRP A 284 11.62 -21.03 -0.17
CA TRP A 284 11.28 -19.67 0.29
C TRP A 284 12.43 -18.69 0.10
N ALA A 285 13.66 -19.08 0.44
CA ALA A 285 14.84 -18.24 0.26
C ALA A 285 15.05 -17.84 -1.22
N MET A 286 14.74 -18.76 -2.15
CA MET A 286 14.75 -18.44 -3.58
C MET A 286 13.66 -17.42 -3.94
N ALA A 287 12.44 -17.60 -3.45
CA ALA A 287 11.36 -16.65 -3.65
C ALA A 287 11.72 -15.27 -3.11
N VAL A 288 12.31 -15.21 -1.91
CA VAL A 288 12.80 -13.96 -1.29
C VAL A 288 13.88 -13.29 -2.14
N ARG A 289 14.83 -14.05 -2.73
CA ARG A 289 15.84 -13.48 -3.65
C ARG A 289 15.21 -12.82 -4.86
N TYR A 290 14.24 -13.48 -5.49
CA TYR A 290 13.51 -12.89 -6.64
C TYR A 290 12.65 -11.69 -6.23
N TYR A 291 12.02 -11.75 -5.06
CA TYR A 291 11.27 -10.61 -4.52
C TYR A 291 12.19 -9.40 -4.26
N TYR A 292 13.38 -9.63 -3.68
CA TYR A 292 14.37 -8.58 -3.49
C TYR A 292 14.92 -8.04 -4.82
N ALA A 293 15.20 -8.92 -5.78
CA ALA A 293 15.62 -8.53 -7.11
C ALA A 293 14.57 -7.63 -7.80
N ARG A 294 13.29 -8.00 -7.68
CA ARG A 294 12.17 -7.20 -8.22
C ARG A 294 12.02 -5.86 -7.49
N SER A 295 12.15 -5.85 -6.17
CA SER A 295 12.11 -4.60 -5.38
C SER A 295 13.25 -3.67 -5.76
N ALA A 296 14.47 -4.18 -5.90
CA ALA A 296 15.64 -3.41 -6.32
C ALA A 296 15.53 -2.88 -7.77
N MET A 297 14.93 -3.69 -8.67
CA MET A 297 14.64 -3.26 -10.04
C MET A 297 13.64 -2.09 -10.07
N ILE A 298 12.60 -2.12 -9.24
CA ILE A 298 11.65 -1.01 -9.11
C ILE A 298 12.34 0.21 -8.52
N ASP A 299 13.16 0.04 -7.48
CA ASP A 299 13.95 1.11 -6.88
C ASP A 299 14.86 1.79 -7.89
N SER A 300 15.52 1.04 -8.78
CA SER A 300 16.35 1.60 -9.85
C SER A 300 15.54 2.52 -10.77
N GLN A 301 14.30 2.18 -11.07
CA GLN A 301 13.41 2.98 -11.90
C GLN A 301 12.89 4.24 -11.17
N ILE A 302 12.70 4.17 -9.86
CA ILE A 302 12.47 5.37 -9.02
C ILE A 302 13.71 6.30 -9.11
N GLY A 303 14.92 5.74 -9.15
CA GLY A 303 16.15 6.49 -9.38
C GLY A 303 16.19 7.22 -10.72
N VAL A 304 15.77 6.56 -11.81
CA VAL A 304 15.65 7.18 -13.14
C VAL A 304 14.66 8.35 -13.11
N LEU A 305 13.50 8.15 -12.52
CA LEU A 305 12.48 9.20 -12.36
C LEU A 305 13.00 10.38 -11.54
N TYR A 306 13.68 10.10 -10.43
CA TYR A 306 14.26 11.13 -9.57
C TYR A 306 15.31 11.97 -10.32
N ALA A 307 16.25 11.32 -11.02
CA ALA A 307 17.28 11.99 -11.80
C ALA A 307 16.70 12.86 -12.92
N ALA A 308 15.62 12.41 -13.58
CA ALA A 308 14.95 13.19 -14.61
C ALA A 308 14.27 14.45 -14.05
N LEU A 309 13.61 14.33 -12.87
CA LEU A 309 13.04 15.50 -12.17
C LEU A 309 14.11 16.50 -11.75
N GLU A 310 15.26 16.02 -11.29
CA GLU A 310 16.40 16.86 -10.92
C GLU A 310 16.97 17.58 -12.14
N ALA A 311 17.23 16.86 -13.24
CA ALA A 311 17.77 17.43 -14.47
C ALA A 311 16.84 18.48 -15.13
N SER A 312 15.52 18.30 -15.01
CA SER A 312 14.52 19.25 -15.53
C SER A 312 14.20 20.41 -14.57
N GLY A 313 14.78 20.44 -13.37
CA GLY A 313 14.46 21.42 -12.34
C GLY A 313 13.06 21.29 -11.72
N GLN A 314 12.32 20.23 -12.06
CA GLN A 314 10.99 19.98 -11.47
C GLN A 314 11.07 19.53 -10.01
N LEU A 315 12.17 18.91 -9.59
CA LEU A 315 12.37 18.41 -8.23
C LEU A 315 12.27 19.52 -7.18
N ASP A 316 12.69 20.75 -7.51
CA ASP A 316 12.72 21.92 -6.62
C ASP A 316 11.31 22.46 -6.27
N ASN A 317 10.27 22.01 -6.99
CA ASN A 317 8.89 22.34 -6.70
C ASN A 317 7.97 21.11 -6.60
N THR A 318 8.53 19.93 -6.42
CA THR A 318 7.75 18.67 -6.36
C THR A 318 7.84 18.02 -5.00
N VAL A 319 6.69 17.81 -4.34
CA VAL A 319 6.54 16.92 -3.20
C VAL A 319 6.51 15.49 -3.73
N ILE A 320 7.27 14.58 -3.12
CA ILE A 320 7.24 13.15 -3.44
C ILE A 320 6.69 12.39 -2.24
N ILE A 321 5.63 11.61 -2.46
CA ILE A 321 5.05 10.69 -1.47
C ILE A 321 5.28 9.28 -1.98
N PHE A 322 6.03 8.47 -1.23
CA PHE A 322 6.27 7.05 -1.52
C PHE A 322 5.58 6.17 -0.49
N THR A 323 4.85 5.15 -0.93
CA THR A 323 4.19 4.16 -0.07
C THR A 323 3.93 2.85 -0.81
N ALA A 324 3.32 1.88 -0.11
CA ALA A 324 2.74 0.66 -0.67
C ALA A 324 1.26 0.55 -0.32
N ASP A 325 0.48 -0.23 -1.08
CA ASP A 325 -0.92 -0.50 -0.74
C ASP A 325 -1.04 -1.49 0.44
N HIS A 326 -0.20 -2.50 0.52
CA HIS A 326 -0.05 -3.46 1.62
C HIS A 326 1.29 -4.19 1.50
N GLY A 327 1.61 -5.05 2.48
CA GLY A 327 2.80 -5.89 2.47
C GLY A 327 2.58 -7.30 1.96
N GLU A 328 3.52 -8.21 2.30
CA GLU A 328 3.61 -9.60 1.84
C GLU A 328 4.14 -10.50 2.97
N THR A 329 3.55 -11.66 3.19
CA THR A 329 4.04 -12.63 4.18
C THR A 329 5.34 -13.31 3.78
N LEU A 330 5.49 -13.67 2.53
CA LEU A 330 6.72 -14.21 1.92
C LEU A 330 7.39 -15.31 2.75
N GLY A 331 6.61 -16.30 3.18
CA GLY A 331 7.09 -17.43 3.99
C GLY A 331 7.10 -17.21 5.50
N SER A 332 6.71 -16.06 6.00
CA SER A 332 6.53 -15.82 7.45
C SER A 332 5.41 -16.69 8.03
N HIS A 333 5.39 -16.82 9.36
CA HIS A 333 4.34 -17.50 10.11
C HIS A 333 4.01 -18.91 9.59
N GLY A 334 5.02 -19.77 9.54
CA GLY A 334 4.84 -21.16 9.14
C GLY A 334 4.71 -21.37 7.63
N GLY A 335 5.25 -20.46 6.81
CA GLY A 335 5.25 -20.59 5.35
C GLY A 335 4.03 -19.97 4.68
N LEU A 336 3.48 -18.84 5.21
CA LEU A 336 2.43 -18.11 4.54
C LEU A 336 2.92 -17.42 3.27
N LEU A 337 2.08 -17.43 2.27
CA LEU A 337 2.24 -16.66 1.03
C LEU A 337 1.12 -15.64 0.91
N ASP A 338 1.44 -14.47 0.34
CA ASP A 338 0.47 -13.46 -0.02
C ASP A 338 -0.07 -12.67 1.21
N LYS A 339 -1.34 -12.46 1.35
CA LYS A 339 -2.00 -11.49 2.22
C LYS A 339 -3.38 -11.95 2.67
N GLY A 340 -4.01 -11.19 3.56
CA GLY A 340 -5.44 -11.37 3.89
C GLY A 340 -5.68 -11.89 5.30
N TRP A 341 -6.22 -13.02 5.49
CA TRP A 341 -6.81 -13.71 6.64
C TRP A 341 -6.03 -13.75 7.97
N HIS A 342 -5.21 -12.75 8.25
CA HIS A 342 -4.38 -12.64 9.45
C HIS A 342 -4.16 -11.18 9.85
N HIS A 343 -3.58 -10.95 11.02
CA HIS A 343 -3.35 -9.62 11.59
C HIS A 343 -1.88 -9.17 11.56
N PHE A 344 -1.00 -9.87 10.83
CA PHE A 344 0.45 -9.72 10.96
C PHE A 344 1.02 -8.45 10.35
N GLU A 345 2.09 -7.93 11.00
CA GLU A 345 2.81 -6.72 10.60
C GLU A 345 3.30 -6.79 9.15
N GLU A 346 3.70 -7.97 8.68
CA GLU A 346 4.24 -8.18 7.33
C GLU A 346 3.33 -7.70 6.21
N THR A 347 2.02 -7.71 6.43
CA THR A 347 1.04 -7.25 5.42
C THR A 347 0.34 -5.96 5.80
N HIS A 348 0.33 -5.60 7.08
CA HIS A 348 -0.39 -4.42 7.59
C HIS A 348 0.49 -3.18 7.63
N ARG A 349 1.77 -3.33 8.03
CA ARG A 349 2.72 -2.22 8.12
C ARG A 349 3.41 -2.00 6.78
N ILE A 350 3.32 -0.76 6.27
CA ILE A 350 3.77 -0.37 4.94
C ILE A 350 4.84 0.72 5.02
N PRO A 351 5.71 0.88 4.02
CA PRO A 351 6.57 2.04 3.92
C PRO A 351 5.73 3.31 3.67
N MET A 352 6.15 4.44 4.27
CA MET A 352 5.58 5.76 4.04
C MET A 352 6.68 6.81 4.18
N ILE A 353 6.97 7.53 3.10
CA ILE A 353 8.00 8.58 3.05
C ILE A 353 7.41 9.80 2.36
N VAL A 354 7.61 10.99 2.95
CA VAL A 354 7.21 12.27 2.36
C VAL A 354 8.44 13.17 2.21
N ARG A 355 8.83 13.46 0.97
CA ARG A 355 9.92 14.38 0.64
C ARG A 355 9.35 15.72 0.20
N MET A 356 9.74 16.78 0.89
CA MET A 356 9.33 18.15 0.60
C MET A 356 10.39 18.89 -0.25
N PRO A 357 9.99 19.72 -1.23
CA PRO A 357 10.94 20.48 -2.06
C PRO A 357 11.74 21.53 -1.27
N ASP A 358 11.19 22.05 -0.18
CA ASP A 358 11.84 23.01 0.72
C ASP A 358 12.74 22.34 1.76
N GLY A 359 12.92 21.02 1.71
CA GLY A 359 13.70 20.23 2.67
C GLY A 359 13.05 20.06 4.05
N ALA A 360 11.79 20.47 4.21
CA ALA A 360 11.08 20.26 5.48
C ALA A 360 11.03 18.76 5.82
N GLY A 361 11.45 18.40 7.02
CA GLY A 361 11.45 17.03 7.50
C GLY A 361 12.57 16.14 6.97
N ALA A 362 13.57 16.68 6.24
CA ALA A 362 14.68 15.90 5.70
C ALA A 362 15.41 15.11 6.81
N GLY A 363 15.61 13.81 6.59
CA GLY A 363 16.29 12.87 7.48
C GLY A 363 15.53 12.56 8.78
N ARG A 364 14.27 12.98 8.90
CA ARG A 364 13.46 12.66 10.09
C ARG A 364 12.84 11.30 10.02
N ARG A 365 12.83 10.64 11.17
CA ARG A 365 12.05 9.42 11.42
C ARG A 365 10.95 9.75 12.42
N ARG A 366 9.73 9.30 12.14
CA ARG A 366 8.53 9.57 12.94
C ARG A 366 7.93 8.25 13.37
N ASP A 367 7.63 8.13 14.66
CA ASP A 367 7.08 6.93 15.31
C ASP A 367 5.56 7.01 15.53
N GLU A 368 4.94 8.14 15.16
CA GLU A 368 3.50 8.27 15.23
C GLU A 368 2.79 7.27 14.31
N LEU A 369 1.64 6.77 14.77
CA LEU A 369 0.79 5.86 14.02
C LEU A 369 0.09 6.61 12.89
N VAL A 370 0.39 6.26 11.64
CA VAL A 370 -0.22 6.86 10.46
C VAL A 370 -0.93 5.80 9.61
N SER A 371 -1.96 6.23 8.89
CA SER A 371 -2.80 5.36 8.05
C SER A 371 -2.61 5.69 6.58
N LEU A 372 -2.77 4.71 5.71
CA LEU A 372 -2.80 4.94 4.26
C LEU A 372 -3.88 5.95 3.84
N ALA A 373 -4.99 6.05 4.58
CA ALA A 373 -6.02 7.07 4.35
C ALA A 373 -5.51 8.51 4.57
N ASP A 374 -4.40 8.69 5.30
CA ASP A 374 -3.79 10.01 5.56
C ASP A 374 -3.20 10.63 4.28
N VAL A 375 -2.88 9.81 3.27
CA VAL A 375 -2.39 10.28 1.97
C VAL A 375 -3.41 11.23 1.31
N TYR A 376 -4.70 10.87 1.32
CA TYR A 376 -5.76 11.71 0.79
C TYR A 376 -5.77 13.11 1.41
N SER A 377 -5.82 13.17 2.73
CA SER A 377 -5.84 14.43 3.48
C SER A 377 -4.55 15.22 3.31
N THR A 378 -3.40 14.54 3.20
CA THR A 378 -2.10 15.17 2.98
C THR A 378 -2.02 15.83 1.59
N VAL A 379 -2.48 15.14 0.56
CA VAL A 379 -2.49 15.66 -0.81
C VAL A 379 -3.43 16.85 -0.93
N LEU A 380 -4.60 16.82 -0.31
CA LEU A 380 -5.54 17.95 -0.30
C LEU A 380 -5.00 19.16 0.47
N ASP A 381 -4.32 18.93 1.61
CA ASP A 381 -3.67 20.00 2.36
C ASP A 381 -2.57 20.68 1.52
N LEU A 382 -1.71 19.89 0.86
CA LEU A 382 -0.69 20.39 -0.08
C LEU A 382 -1.31 21.17 -1.26
N ALA A 383 -2.47 20.75 -1.71
CA ALA A 383 -3.22 21.44 -2.78
C ALA A 383 -3.94 22.71 -2.29
N GLY A 384 -3.97 22.96 -0.98
CA GLY A 384 -4.69 24.06 -0.37
C GLY A 384 -6.21 23.90 -0.42
N ASP A 385 -6.70 22.66 -0.54
CA ASP A 385 -8.11 22.32 -0.45
C ASP A 385 -8.46 21.98 1.00
N CYS A 386 -8.94 22.99 1.73
CA CYS A 386 -9.38 22.89 3.12
C CYS A 386 -10.90 22.74 3.24
N SER A 387 -11.60 22.30 2.21
CA SER A 387 -13.05 22.09 2.25
C SER A 387 -13.40 20.96 3.22
N GLU A 388 -14.27 21.25 4.17
CA GLU A 388 -14.81 20.28 5.14
C GLU A 388 -16.07 19.55 4.61
N ASP A 389 -16.42 19.74 3.33
CA ASP A 389 -17.67 19.24 2.74
C ASP A 389 -17.76 17.72 2.64
N HIS A 390 -16.64 17.02 2.88
CA HIS A 390 -16.59 15.56 2.90
C HIS A 390 -15.82 15.03 4.10
N PRO A 391 -16.40 14.08 4.85
CA PRO A 391 -15.71 13.43 5.94
C PRO A 391 -14.54 12.59 5.38
N SER A 392 -13.33 12.82 5.90
CA SER A 392 -12.18 11.94 5.71
C SER A 392 -11.86 11.27 7.05
N HIS A 393 -11.51 9.98 7.00
CA HIS A 393 -10.97 9.28 8.17
C HIS A 393 -9.46 9.52 8.32
N GLY A 394 -8.81 10.00 7.25
CA GLY A 394 -7.39 10.36 7.24
C GLY A 394 -7.14 11.75 7.84
N ARG A 395 -5.89 11.97 8.24
CA ARG A 395 -5.36 13.26 8.74
C ARG A 395 -4.17 13.67 7.88
N SER A 396 -3.99 14.97 7.63
CA SER A 396 -2.80 15.45 6.93
C SER A 396 -1.53 15.11 7.72
N LEU A 397 -0.54 14.54 7.05
CA LEU A 397 0.79 14.26 7.60
C LEU A 397 1.64 15.53 7.70
N MET A 398 1.22 16.64 7.09
CA MET A 398 2.02 17.87 7.01
C MET A 398 2.43 18.45 8.37
N PRO A 399 1.60 18.45 9.42
CA PRO A 399 2.05 18.87 10.74
C PRO A 399 3.21 18.02 11.28
N LEU A 400 3.19 16.69 11.06
CA LEU A 400 4.28 15.79 11.48
C LEU A 400 5.55 16.05 10.65
N VAL A 401 5.41 16.18 9.32
CA VAL A 401 6.51 16.50 8.40
C VAL A 401 7.17 17.84 8.81
N ARG A 402 6.39 18.85 9.18
CA ARG A 402 6.88 20.17 9.59
C ARG A 402 7.31 20.22 11.07
N ASN A 403 7.19 19.12 11.80
CA ASN A 403 7.52 19.03 13.22
C ASN A 403 6.70 19.99 14.10
N GLU A 404 5.45 20.17 13.73
CA GLU A 404 4.52 20.98 14.52
C GLU A 404 4.02 20.16 15.73
N SER A 405 3.79 20.86 16.84
CA SER A 405 3.18 20.24 18.02
C SER A 405 1.68 20.14 17.83
N VAL A 406 1.20 18.94 17.50
CA VAL A 406 -0.21 18.66 17.28
C VAL A 406 -0.65 17.44 18.08
N ALA A 407 -1.91 17.41 18.49
CA ALA A 407 -2.52 16.21 19.02
C ALA A 407 -2.67 15.19 17.87
N TRP A 408 -2.03 14.05 18.03
CA TRP A 408 -2.08 12.97 17.05
C TRP A 408 -2.85 11.76 17.57
N ARG A 409 -3.28 10.88 16.68
CA ARG A 409 -3.92 9.63 17.08
C ARG A 409 -2.93 8.72 17.79
N ASP A 410 -3.39 8.00 18.78
CA ASP A 410 -2.64 6.97 19.49
C ASP A 410 -3.01 5.54 19.10
N ALA A 411 -3.95 5.40 18.15
CA ALA A 411 -4.36 4.12 17.56
C ALA A 411 -4.63 4.23 16.06
N VAL A 412 -4.40 3.14 15.35
CA VAL A 412 -4.73 2.98 13.92
C VAL A 412 -5.43 1.64 13.72
N VAL A 413 -6.35 1.58 12.77
CA VAL A 413 -7.10 0.36 12.45
C VAL A 413 -6.84 -0.07 11.02
N THR A 414 -6.67 -1.37 10.82
CA THR A 414 -6.70 -2.05 9.52
C THR A 414 -7.91 -2.98 9.49
N GLU A 415 -8.68 -2.94 8.43
CA GLU A 415 -9.84 -3.81 8.22
C GLU A 415 -9.49 -4.99 7.33
N PHE A 416 -10.21 -6.09 7.48
CA PHE A 416 -10.29 -7.15 6.49
C PHE A 416 -11.71 -7.73 6.47
N LEU A 417 -12.40 -7.57 5.33
CA LEU A 417 -13.81 -7.89 5.18
C LEU A 417 -14.05 -9.06 4.20
N GLY A 418 -13.01 -9.48 3.50
CA GLY A 418 -13.07 -10.63 2.61
C GLY A 418 -11.98 -10.69 1.56
N LEU A 419 -11.85 -11.86 0.94
CA LEU A 419 -10.96 -12.14 -0.19
C LEU A 419 -11.57 -13.29 -1.00
N GLY A 420 -11.54 -13.18 -2.33
CA GLY A 420 -12.11 -14.16 -3.23
C GLY A 420 -13.64 -14.26 -3.10
N HIS A 421 -14.11 -15.40 -2.66
CA HIS A 421 -15.55 -15.66 -2.44
C HIS A 421 -15.95 -15.74 -0.95
N ILE A 422 -15.02 -15.49 -0.05
CA ILE A 422 -15.23 -15.61 1.39
C ILE A 422 -15.25 -14.21 2.02
N GLY A 423 -16.42 -13.83 2.55
CA GLY A 423 -16.58 -12.66 3.40
C GLY A 423 -16.30 -12.98 4.87
N THR A 424 -15.78 -12.00 5.59
CA THR A 424 -15.53 -12.07 7.04
C THR A 424 -15.67 -10.69 7.67
N CYS A 425 -15.35 -10.56 8.95
CA CYS A 425 -15.12 -9.28 9.60
C CYS A 425 -13.96 -9.43 10.57
N MET A 426 -12.82 -8.91 10.17
CA MET A 426 -11.63 -8.82 10.98
C MET A 426 -11.23 -7.35 11.11
N LYS A 427 -10.77 -6.95 12.27
CA LYS A 427 -10.26 -5.60 12.56
C LYS A 427 -8.96 -5.74 13.33
N THR A 428 -7.94 -5.06 12.89
CA THR A 428 -6.66 -4.97 13.60
C THR A 428 -6.50 -3.57 14.16
N LEU A 429 -6.44 -3.43 15.46
CA LEU A 429 -6.18 -2.16 16.12
C LEU A 429 -4.78 -2.17 16.72
N ARG A 430 -3.93 -1.24 16.28
CA ARG A 430 -2.61 -0.96 16.84
C ARG A 430 -2.68 0.23 17.76
N CYS A 431 -2.25 0.07 19.02
CA CYS A 431 -2.22 1.14 20.02
C CYS A 431 -0.96 0.99 20.89
N GLY A 432 -0.08 1.98 20.85
CA GLY A 432 1.19 1.92 21.56
C GLY A 432 2.00 0.65 21.18
N ALA A 433 2.41 -0.18 22.15
CA ALA A 433 3.08 -1.45 21.91
C ALA A 433 2.12 -2.61 21.63
N LEU A 434 0.83 -2.46 21.87
CA LEU A 434 -0.13 -3.53 21.76
C LEU A 434 -0.84 -3.52 20.40
N LYS A 435 -1.10 -4.72 19.90
CA LYS A 435 -1.90 -4.95 18.68
C LYS A 435 -2.98 -5.97 18.96
N TYR A 436 -4.23 -5.55 18.80
CA TYR A 436 -5.43 -6.33 18.99
C TYR A 436 -6.03 -6.73 17.65
N GLY A 437 -6.27 -8.01 17.45
CA GLY A 437 -6.97 -8.59 16.31
C GLY A 437 -8.36 -9.10 16.71
N TYR A 438 -9.41 -8.44 16.24
CA TYR A 438 -10.77 -8.95 16.33
C TYR A 438 -11.08 -9.90 15.18
N ASN A 439 -11.61 -11.07 15.49
CA ASN A 439 -12.04 -12.08 14.54
C ASN A 439 -13.52 -12.45 14.77
N LEU A 440 -14.38 -12.26 13.76
CA LEU A 440 -15.80 -12.62 13.88
C LEU A 440 -16.01 -14.13 14.11
N THR A 441 -15.22 -14.98 13.46
CA THR A 441 -15.39 -16.42 13.41
C THR A 441 -14.36 -17.22 14.19
N TYR A 442 -13.37 -16.55 14.76
CA TYR A 442 -12.25 -17.11 15.49
C TYR A 442 -12.04 -16.41 16.83
N ARG A 443 -11.03 -16.88 17.58
CA ARG A 443 -10.57 -16.21 18.80
C ARG A 443 -9.94 -14.88 18.45
N ASP A 444 -10.07 -13.92 19.36
CA ASP A 444 -9.32 -12.69 19.32
C ASP A 444 -7.81 -12.97 19.43
N GLU A 445 -7.04 -12.04 18.88
CA GLU A 445 -5.58 -12.07 18.98
C GLU A 445 -5.08 -10.82 19.68
N LEU A 446 -4.02 -10.97 20.46
CA LEU A 446 -3.35 -9.86 21.13
C LEU A 446 -1.85 -10.11 21.11
N TYR A 447 -1.10 -9.13 20.60
CA TYR A 447 0.36 -9.17 20.56
C TYR A 447 0.96 -7.94 21.22
N ASN A 448 2.14 -8.11 21.85
CA ASN A 448 2.96 -7.02 22.35
C ASN A 448 4.19 -6.89 21.46
N LEU A 449 4.17 -5.97 20.52
CA LEU A 449 5.21 -5.85 19.49
C LEU A 449 6.56 -5.32 20.02
N GLU A 450 6.62 -4.80 21.24
CA GLU A 450 7.88 -4.45 21.89
C GLU A 450 8.62 -5.70 22.37
N ASN A 451 7.89 -6.68 22.89
CA ASN A 451 8.46 -7.92 23.45
C ASN A 451 8.41 -9.10 22.48
N ASP A 452 7.49 -9.06 21.51
CA ASP A 452 7.25 -10.08 20.49
C ASP A 452 7.02 -9.42 19.13
N PRO A 453 8.06 -8.82 18.52
CA PRO A 453 7.95 -8.11 17.24
C PRO A 453 7.60 -9.02 16.06
N HIS A 454 7.64 -10.33 16.25
CA HIS A 454 7.33 -11.36 15.24
C HIS A 454 5.98 -12.04 15.47
N GLU A 455 5.19 -11.56 16.45
CA GLU A 455 3.81 -12.00 16.72
C GLU A 455 3.64 -13.51 16.85
N MET A 456 4.55 -14.10 17.64
CA MET A 456 4.62 -15.55 17.86
C MET A 456 3.75 -16.02 19.02
N HIS A 457 3.32 -15.12 19.91
CA HIS A 457 2.61 -15.46 21.14
C HIS A 457 1.30 -14.65 21.26
N ASN A 458 0.17 -15.32 21.00
CA ASN A 458 -1.13 -14.73 21.22
C ASN A 458 -1.45 -14.59 22.72
N LEU A 459 -1.52 -13.36 23.21
CA LEU A 459 -1.76 -13.01 24.61
C LEU A 459 -3.25 -12.85 24.97
N ALA A 460 -4.17 -13.06 24.02
CA ALA A 460 -5.59 -12.79 24.23
C ALA A 460 -6.23 -13.65 25.34
N THR A 461 -5.61 -14.77 25.72
CA THR A 461 -6.05 -15.65 26.80
C THR A 461 -5.20 -15.53 28.07
N ASP A 462 -4.15 -14.69 28.05
CA ASP A 462 -3.31 -14.47 29.22
C ASP A 462 -4.00 -13.53 30.21
N ARG A 463 -4.18 -14.00 31.44
CA ARG A 463 -4.83 -13.22 32.51
C ARG A 463 -4.10 -11.91 32.85
N ALA A 464 -2.81 -11.84 32.63
CA ALA A 464 -2.02 -10.63 32.85
C ALA A 464 -2.42 -9.52 31.88
N TYR A 465 -2.93 -9.89 30.71
CA TYR A 465 -3.37 -8.96 29.66
C TYR A 465 -4.88 -8.75 29.57
N ALA A 466 -5.67 -9.33 30.51
CA ALA A 466 -7.14 -9.20 30.47
C ALA A 466 -7.62 -7.72 30.54
N GLY A 467 -7.00 -6.89 31.38
CA GLY A 467 -7.30 -5.46 31.46
C GLY A 467 -6.94 -4.70 30.17
N PRO A 468 -5.68 -4.76 29.72
CA PRO A 468 -5.28 -4.17 28.42
C PRO A 468 -6.12 -4.62 27.23
N LEU A 469 -6.54 -5.90 27.17
CA LEU A 469 -7.39 -6.42 26.10
C LEU A 469 -8.77 -5.73 26.10
N GLU A 470 -9.39 -5.56 27.29
CA GLU A 470 -10.69 -4.87 27.40
C GLU A 470 -10.57 -3.38 27.00
N GLU A 471 -9.49 -2.71 27.37
CA GLU A 471 -9.22 -1.32 26.95
C GLU A 471 -9.11 -1.20 25.41
N LEU A 472 -8.43 -2.15 24.76
CA LEU A 472 -8.32 -2.18 23.28
C LEU A 472 -9.65 -2.50 22.60
N ARG A 473 -10.47 -3.36 23.21
CA ARG A 473 -11.84 -3.64 22.76
C ARG A 473 -12.74 -2.41 22.86
N ASP A 474 -12.63 -1.64 23.93
CA ASP A 474 -13.36 -0.37 24.08
C ASP A 474 -12.89 0.65 23.03
N ARG A 475 -11.59 0.76 22.78
CA ARG A 475 -11.04 1.66 21.76
C ARG A 475 -11.50 1.26 20.34
N LEU A 476 -11.59 -0.02 20.05
CA LEU A 476 -12.14 -0.48 18.76
C LEU A 476 -13.63 -0.14 18.64
N ASP A 477 -14.41 -0.29 19.73
CA ASP A 477 -15.82 0.13 19.77
C ASP A 477 -15.98 1.61 19.49
N ASP A 478 -15.18 2.46 20.13
CA ASP A 478 -15.16 3.91 19.94
C ASP A 478 -14.81 4.27 18.49
N TRP A 479 -13.78 3.65 17.92
CA TRP A 479 -13.38 3.85 16.52
C TRP A 479 -14.53 3.46 15.56
N MET A 480 -15.22 2.33 15.81
CA MET A 480 -16.35 1.90 14.99
C MET A 480 -17.55 2.86 15.10
N VAL A 481 -17.74 3.52 16.26
CA VAL A 481 -18.73 4.60 16.43
C VAL A 481 -18.33 5.83 15.63
N GLU A 482 -17.08 6.28 15.77
CA GLU A 482 -16.55 7.48 15.09
C GLU A 482 -16.60 7.37 13.57
N THR A 483 -16.30 6.18 13.03
CA THR A 483 -16.30 5.92 11.59
C THR A 483 -17.66 5.47 11.05
N SER A 484 -18.68 5.33 11.92
CA SER A 484 -20.01 4.82 11.56
C SER A 484 -19.97 3.42 10.93
N ASP A 485 -19.12 2.54 11.46
CA ASP A 485 -18.93 1.18 10.94
C ASP A 485 -20.22 0.34 11.09
N PRO A 486 -20.78 -0.19 9.98
CA PRO A 486 -22.01 -0.97 10.02
C PRO A 486 -21.87 -2.28 10.82
N ALA A 487 -20.65 -2.79 11.02
CA ALA A 487 -20.38 -3.99 11.81
C ALA A 487 -20.44 -3.77 13.34
N LEU A 488 -20.55 -2.52 13.82
CA LEU A 488 -20.56 -2.17 15.24
C LEU A 488 -21.56 -3.00 16.08
N ARG A 489 -22.79 -3.16 15.55
CA ARG A 489 -23.82 -3.94 16.26
C ARG A 489 -23.43 -5.41 16.41
N MET A 490 -22.83 -5.98 15.38
CA MET A 490 -22.35 -7.36 15.37
C MET A 490 -21.15 -7.52 16.32
N TYR A 491 -20.20 -6.59 16.29
CA TYR A 491 -19.06 -6.55 17.19
C TYR A 491 -19.50 -6.54 18.67
N ARG A 492 -20.40 -5.61 19.06
CA ARG A 492 -20.94 -5.51 20.43
C ARG A 492 -21.70 -6.75 20.87
N TRP A 493 -22.39 -7.42 19.96
CA TRP A 493 -23.09 -8.67 20.25
C TRP A 493 -22.10 -9.82 20.49
N HIS A 494 -21.05 -9.91 19.68
CA HIS A 494 -20.00 -10.92 19.81
C HIS A 494 -19.22 -10.73 21.11
N ARG A 495 -18.78 -9.51 21.39
CA ARG A 495 -18.04 -9.16 22.61
C ARG A 495 -18.74 -9.55 23.92
N ARG A 496 -20.07 -9.53 23.98
CA ARG A 496 -20.83 -9.95 25.17
C ARG A 496 -20.80 -11.45 25.43
N ARG A 497 -20.25 -12.24 24.54
CA ARG A 497 -20.19 -13.70 24.61
C ARG A 497 -18.78 -14.24 24.80
N LEU A 498 -17.78 -13.40 24.64
CA LEU A 498 -16.38 -13.66 25.01
C LEU A 498 -16.18 -13.45 26.51
#